data_bf36d5d446179b0006211d6f67278d04
#
_entry.id   bf36d5d446179b0006211d6f67278d04
#
_cell.length_a   1.000
_cell.length_b   1.000
_cell.length_c   1.000
_cell.angle_alpha   90.00
_cell.angle_beta   90.00
_cell.angle_gamma   90.00
#
_symmetry.space_group_name_H-M   'P 1'
#
loop_
_entity.id
_entity.type
_entity.pdbx_description
1 polymer ?
#
loop_
_entity_poly.entity_id
_entity_poly.type
_entity_poly.pdbx_seq_one_letter_code
_entity_poly.pdbx_strand_id
1 'polypeptide(L)'
;MEGRKGTIFTVFSTAYAVGKSLIAVNIAAELAKQGMKVCLVDLDLQFGDICYYLKLNPKKIIADAQRAMKANPQDTVAVEFLTKYAAGGVSFDVLTNPKLMEEAYNMDNGIIRSLVQQLQLEYDYVIIDTTSTFSALNLSMMDLSTLINFVGIVDFIPTIKNMKRGSDTLKELGYDDSKIRYVLNRSNAKTRIDVEDVEAILGKHFDYVLPNDFQTAQNSIRSGVPFVLEARHTPLARELISIVDGYVRPDTEQKEEKTEDHGSWLSRLFS
;
A
#
# COMPACT_ATOMS: atom_id res chain seq x y z
N MET A 1 -28.89 -10.88 -0.32
CA MET A 1 -27.98 -10.10 -1.18
C MET A 1 -26.62 -10.24 -0.54
N GLU A 2 -25.71 -10.99 -1.16
CA GLU A 2 -24.28 -10.95 -0.72
C GLU A 2 -23.79 -9.54 -1.01
N GLY A 3 -23.49 -8.79 0.04
CA GLY A 3 -22.92 -7.45 -0.06
C GLY A 3 -21.60 -7.52 -0.83
N ARG A 4 -21.35 -6.57 -1.74
CA ARG A 4 -20.10 -6.46 -2.47
C ARG A 4 -18.95 -6.33 -1.44
N LYS A 5 -18.05 -7.32 -1.40
CA LYS A 5 -16.85 -7.24 -0.55
C LYS A 5 -15.94 -6.14 -1.08
N GLY A 6 -15.41 -5.33 -0.17
CA GLY A 6 -14.42 -4.32 -0.49
C GLY A 6 -13.09 -4.93 -0.98
N THR A 7 -12.29 -4.11 -1.59
CA THR A 7 -10.97 -4.47 -2.12
C THR A 7 -9.91 -4.30 -1.03
N ILE A 8 -9.04 -5.30 -0.86
CA ILE A 8 -7.92 -5.24 0.09
C ILE A 8 -6.62 -5.02 -0.68
N PHE A 9 -5.85 -3.98 -0.30
CA PHE A 9 -4.49 -3.74 -0.78
C PHE A 9 -3.50 -3.90 0.35
N THR A 10 -2.50 -4.75 0.17
CA THR A 10 -1.37 -4.84 1.10
C THR A 10 -0.16 -4.13 0.53
N VAL A 11 0.50 -3.28 1.34
CA VAL A 11 1.78 -2.66 1.01
C VAL A 11 2.88 -3.40 1.74
N PHE A 12 3.77 -4.04 0.98
CA PHE A 12 4.80 -4.94 1.47
C PHE A 12 6.18 -4.59 0.89
N SER A 13 7.23 -5.00 1.56
CA SER A 13 8.62 -4.93 1.09
C SER A 13 9.47 -5.96 1.79
N THR A 14 10.63 -6.26 1.23
CA THR A 14 11.69 -7.06 1.87
C THR A 14 12.79 -6.19 2.48
N ALA A 15 12.60 -4.87 2.55
CA ALA A 15 13.53 -3.94 3.16
C ALA A 15 12.79 -2.90 4.03
N TYR A 16 13.44 -2.48 5.10
CA TYR A 16 12.94 -1.43 5.97
C TYR A 16 13.16 -0.04 5.35
N ALA A 17 12.42 0.95 5.83
CA ALA A 17 12.56 2.36 5.44
C ALA A 17 12.42 2.67 3.94
N VAL A 18 11.80 1.78 3.18
CA VAL A 18 11.55 1.99 1.73
C VAL A 18 10.35 2.89 1.43
N GLY A 19 9.59 3.30 2.45
CA GLY A 19 8.45 4.20 2.33
C GLY A 19 7.07 3.53 2.28
N LYS A 20 6.95 2.26 2.71
CA LYS A 20 5.66 1.52 2.73
C LYS A 20 4.52 2.33 3.37
N SER A 21 4.70 2.72 4.63
CA SER A 21 3.66 3.43 5.40
C SER A 21 3.26 4.76 4.74
N LEU A 22 4.23 5.49 4.17
CA LEU A 22 3.95 6.73 3.46
C LEU A 22 3.14 6.47 2.18
N ILE A 23 3.47 5.41 1.43
CA ILE A 23 2.71 4.99 0.24
C ILE A 23 1.30 4.55 0.66
N ALA A 24 1.16 3.72 1.70
CA ALA A 24 -0.14 3.25 2.20
C ALA A 24 -1.07 4.42 2.61
N VAL A 25 -0.53 5.38 3.37
CA VAL A 25 -1.24 6.60 3.80
C VAL A 25 -1.72 7.41 2.59
N ASN A 26 -0.89 7.58 1.58
CA ASN A 26 -1.23 8.38 0.41
C ASN A 26 -2.20 7.66 -0.55
N ILE A 27 -2.11 6.32 -0.68
CA ILE A 27 -3.12 5.51 -1.39
C ILE A 27 -4.48 5.68 -0.70
N ALA A 28 -4.54 5.54 0.64
CA ALA A 28 -5.78 5.69 1.40
C ALA A 28 -6.38 7.10 1.22
N ALA A 29 -5.55 8.14 1.28
CA ALA A 29 -5.97 9.53 1.13
C ALA A 29 -6.49 9.84 -0.28
N GLU A 30 -5.85 9.33 -1.33
CA GLU A 30 -6.30 9.56 -2.70
C GLU A 30 -7.60 8.81 -3.00
N LEU A 31 -7.74 7.55 -2.55
CA LEU A 31 -9.01 6.81 -2.66
C LEU A 31 -10.16 7.54 -1.94
N ALA A 32 -9.90 8.05 -0.72
CA ALA A 32 -10.89 8.83 0.01
C ALA A 32 -11.24 10.14 -0.71
N LYS A 33 -10.25 10.78 -1.38
CA LYS A 33 -10.48 11.99 -2.20
C LYS A 33 -11.34 11.68 -3.42
N GLN A 34 -11.27 10.47 -3.97
CA GLN A 34 -12.13 9.99 -5.06
C GLN A 34 -13.52 9.56 -4.58
N GLY A 35 -13.85 9.77 -3.30
CA GLY A 35 -15.16 9.50 -2.72
C GLY A 35 -15.38 8.08 -2.23
N MET A 36 -14.32 7.25 -2.17
CA MET A 36 -14.39 5.87 -1.68
C MET A 36 -14.40 5.84 -0.15
N LYS A 37 -15.11 4.88 0.43
CA LYS A 37 -15.07 4.58 1.86
C LYS A 37 -13.82 3.74 2.15
N VAL A 38 -12.86 4.30 2.86
CA VAL A 38 -11.51 3.71 3.03
C VAL A 38 -11.19 3.47 4.50
N CYS A 39 -10.60 2.31 4.78
CA CYS A 39 -9.95 1.99 6.04
C CYS A 39 -8.46 1.70 5.82
N LEU A 40 -7.60 2.36 6.59
CA LEU A 40 -6.16 2.10 6.65
C LEU A 40 -5.85 1.30 7.90
N VAL A 41 -5.09 0.21 7.78
CA VAL A 41 -4.75 -0.71 8.88
C VAL A 41 -3.24 -0.74 9.05
N ASP A 42 -2.76 -0.36 10.24
CA ASP A 42 -1.34 -0.41 10.61
C ASP A 42 -1.00 -1.76 11.26
N LEU A 43 -0.34 -2.63 10.51
CA LEU A 43 0.13 -3.93 10.98
C LEU A 43 1.66 -4.00 11.17
N ASP A 44 2.35 -2.87 11.17
CA ASP A 44 3.64 -2.80 11.85
C ASP A 44 3.40 -2.64 13.35
N LEU A 45 3.05 -3.77 13.99
CA LEU A 45 2.54 -3.81 15.35
C LEU A 45 3.52 -3.25 16.38
N GLN A 46 4.83 -3.27 16.07
CA GLN A 46 5.89 -2.86 17.00
C GLN A 46 6.38 -1.44 16.75
N PHE A 47 6.47 -1.03 15.49
CA PHE A 47 7.10 0.23 15.08
C PHE A 47 6.27 1.01 14.05
N GLY A 48 4.93 0.81 14.06
CA GLY A 48 4.04 1.50 13.14
C GLY A 48 4.04 3.01 13.31
N ASP A 49 4.16 3.72 12.20
CA ASP A 49 4.34 5.17 12.15
C ASP A 49 3.09 5.92 11.65
N ILE A 50 2.00 5.22 11.30
CA ILE A 50 0.81 5.85 10.70
C ILE A 50 0.21 6.92 11.62
N CYS A 51 0.13 6.64 12.94
CA CYS A 51 -0.34 7.63 13.92
C CYS A 51 0.51 8.89 13.91
N TYR A 52 1.84 8.75 13.80
CA TYR A 52 2.77 9.87 13.73
C TYR A 52 2.61 10.65 12.41
N TYR A 53 2.52 9.94 11.28
CA TYR A 53 2.38 10.56 9.96
C TYR A 53 1.08 11.34 9.79
N LEU A 54 -0.01 10.87 10.40
CA LEU A 54 -1.34 11.48 10.32
C LEU A 54 -1.70 12.34 11.53
N LYS A 55 -0.78 12.49 12.51
CA LYS A 55 -1.00 13.20 13.78
C LYS A 55 -2.26 12.72 14.51
N LEU A 56 -2.47 11.41 14.51
CA LEU A 56 -3.61 10.79 15.19
C LEU A 56 -3.33 10.61 16.68
N ASN A 57 -4.40 10.73 17.47
CA ASN A 57 -4.40 10.36 18.89
C ASN A 57 -5.53 9.36 19.16
N PRO A 58 -5.30 8.06 18.89
CA PRO A 58 -6.32 7.03 18.98
C PRO A 58 -6.79 6.83 20.42
N LYS A 59 -8.12 6.77 20.60
CA LYS A 59 -8.76 6.40 21.87
C LYS A 59 -8.85 4.88 22.03
N LYS A 60 -9.05 4.18 20.94
CA LYS A 60 -9.06 2.72 20.83
C LYS A 60 -8.06 2.29 19.76
N ILE A 61 -7.45 1.13 19.93
CA ILE A 61 -6.39 0.58 19.09
C ILE A 61 -6.69 -0.90 18.76
N ILE A 62 -5.93 -1.51 17.89
CA ILE A 62 -6.10 -2.94 17.51
C ILE A 62 -6.03 -3.88 18.72
N ALA A 63 -5.23 -3.56 19.74
CA ALA A 63 -5.16 -4.38 20.96
C ALA A 63 -6.47 -4.33 21.77
N ASP A 64 -7.18 -3.21 21.75
CA ASP A 64 -8.53 -3.12 22.36
C ASP A 64 -9.53 -3.98 21.59
N ALA A 65 -9.48 -3.95 20.25
CA ALA A 65 -10.31 -4.80 19.41
C ALA A 65 -10.05 -6.28 19.69
N GLN A 66 -8.78 -6.67 19.82
CA GLN A 66 -8.44 -8.04 20.20
C GLN A 66 -9.00 -8.43 21.56
N ARG A 67 -8.89 -7.57 22.58
CA ARG A 67 -9.45 -7.83 23.92
C ARG A 67 -10.96 -8.03 23.85
N ALA A 68 -11.66 -7.20 23.10
CA ALA A 68 -13.09 -7.33 22.89
C ALA A 68 -13.44 -8.64 22.17
N MET A 69 -12.74 -8.98 21.08
CA MET A 69 -12.92 -10.24 20.34
C MET A 69 -12.69 -11.48 21.21
N LYS A 70 -11.70 -11.45 22.10
CA LYS A 70 -11.46 -12.57 23.04
C LYS A 70 -12.57 -12.70 24.08
N ALA A 71 -13.15 -11.58 24.54
CA ALA A 71 -14.20 -11.56 25.52
C ALA A 71 -15.57 -11.92 24.92
N ASN A 72 -15.90 -11.37 23.76
CA ASN A 72 -17.17 -11.57 23.08
C ASN A 72 -17.03 -11.51 21.55
N PRO A 73 -16.65 -12.63 20.90
CA PRO A 73 -16.39 -12.66 19.45
C PRO A 73 -17.62 -12.32 18.60
N GLN A 74 -18.81 -12.62 19.08
CA GLN A 74 -20.08 -12.47 18.33
C GLN A 74 -20.55 -11.01 18.26
N ASP A 75 -20.28 -10.22 19.31
CA ASP A 75 -20.77 -8.85 19.43
C ASP A 75 -19.67 -7.79 19.14
N THR A 76 -18.43 -8.23 18.87
CA THR A 76 -17.34 -7.29 18.58
C THR A 76 -17.40 -6.84 17.12
N VAL A 77 -17.50 -5.53 16.92
CA VAL A 77 -17.58 -4.88 15.61
C VAL A 77 -16.32 -4.07 15.38
N ALA A 78 -15.55 -4.41 14.33
CA ALA A 78 -14.23 -3.83 14.07
C ALA A 78 -14.24 -2.29 13.93
N VAL A 79 -15.31 -1.73 13.37
CA VAL A 79 -15.42 -0.27 13.16
C VAL A 79 -15.48 0.55 14.46
N GLU A 80 -15.80 -0.07 15.59
CA GLU A 80 -15.82 0.62 16.90
C GLU A 80 -14.43 0.95 17.45
N PHE A 81 -13.39 0.37 16.86
CA PHE A 81 -11.99 0.53 17.28
C PHE A 81 -11.17 1.42 16.34
N LEU A 82 -11.82 2.03 15.37
CA LEU A 82 -11.19 2.89 14.40
C LEU A 82 -11.03 4.32 14.90
N THR A 83 -10.00 4.98 14.43
CA THR A 83 -9.78 6.41 14.61
C THR A 83 -10.00 7.12 13.28
N LYS A 84 -10.85 8.13 13.26
CA LYS A 84 -11.10 8.91 12.06
C LYS A 84 -9.96 9.89 11.80
N TYR A 85 -9.38 9.83 10.63
CA TYR A 85 -8.56 10.89 10.05
C TYR A 85 -9.47 11.87 9.29
N ALA A 86 -9.24 13.18 9.47
CA ALA A 86 -9.96 14.23 8.74
C ALA A 86 -9.05 15.46 8.56
N ALA A 87 -8.49 15.62 7.38
CA ALA A 87 -7.71 16.78 6.96
C ALA A 87 -7.62 16.85 5.43
N GLY A 88 -7.18 17.99 4.89
CA GLY A 88 -7.01 18.16 3.44
C GLY A 88 -8.31 18.03 2.63
N GLY A 89 -9.47 18.19 3.30
CA GLY A 89 -10.79 18.06 2.66
C GLY A 89 -11.27 16.62 2.46
N VAL A 90 -10.61 15.62 3.05
CA VAL A 90 -11.00 14.21 3.00
C VAL A 90 -11.08 13.61 4.40
N SER A 91 -11.77 12.47 4.52
CA SER A 91 -11.74 11.65 5.73
C SER A 91 -11.70 10.18 5.40
N PHE A 92 -10.99 9.40 6.21
CA PHE A 92 -10.96 7.95 6.19
C PHE A 92 -10.71 7.43 7.60
N ASP A 93 -10.93 6.14 7.82
CA ASP A 93 -10.78 5.53 9.13
C ASP A 93 -9.47 4.73 9.22
N VAL A 94 -8.90 4.65 10.43
CA VAL A 94 -7.61 4.02 10.68
C VAL A 94 -7.72 3.05 11.85
N LEU A 95 -7.36 1.78 11.64
CA LEU A 95 -7.10 0.83 12.70
C LEU A 95 -5.62 0.90 13.05
N THR A 96 -5.34 1.42 14.24
CA THR A 96 -3.98 1.76 14.64
C THR A 96 -3.30 0.62 15.38
N ASN A 97 -1.97 0.53 15.26
CA ASN A 97 -1.11 -0.44 15.94
C ASN A 97 -1.19 -0.35 17.48
N PRO A 98 -0.70 -1.36 18.21
CA PRO A 98 -0.59 -1.33 19.68
C PRO A 98 0.30 -0.19 20.18
N LYS A 99 0.04 0.28 21.40
CA LYS A 99 0.89 1.31 22.05
C LYS A 99 2.05 0.72 22.84
N LEU A 100 1.90 -0.50 23.33
CA LEU A 100 2.89 -1.18 24.17
C LEU A 100 3.47 -2.38 23.43
N MET A 101 4.78 -2.60 23.60
CA MET A 101 5.48 -3.75 23.04
C MET A 101 4.87 -5.08 23.49
N GLU A 102 4.46 -5.16 24.76
CA GLU A 102 3.80 -6.34 25.29
C GLU A 102 2.49 -6.67 24.56
N GLU A 103 1.70 -5.65 24.23
CA GLU A 103 0.48 -5.83 23.44
C GLU A 103 0.82 -6.34 22.02
N ALA A 104 1.85 -5.78 21.39
CA ALA A 104 2.30 -6.18 20.06
C ALA A 104 2.71 -7.67 20.00
N TYR A 105 3.45 -8.15 21.01
CA TYR A 105 3.87 -9.55 21.09
C TYR A 105 2.70 -10.51 21.33
N ASN A 106 1.63 -10.06 21.99
CA ASN A 106 0.48 -10.86 22.33
C ASN A 106 -0.65 -10.78 21.28
N MET A 107 -0.42 -10.17 20.13
CA MET A 107 -1.41 -10.10 19.06
C MET A 107 -1.62 -11.46 18.39
N ASP A 108 -2.90 -11.83 18.23
CA ASP A 108 -3.33 -13.05 17.59
C ASP A 108 -3.64 -12.83 16.11
N ASN A 109 -2.93 -13.56 15.24
CA ASN A 109 -3.06 -13.43 13.79
C ASN A 109 -4.47 -13.78 13.28
N GLY A 110 -5.13 -14.76 13.90
CA GLY A 110 -6.49 -15.17 13.55
C GLY A 110 -7.52 -14.09 13.87
N ILE A 111 -7.35 -13.42 15.02
CA ILE A 111 -8.20 -12.28 15.40
C ILE A 111 -7.97 -11.09 14.46
N ILE A 112 -6.72 -10.75 14.16
CA ILE A 112 -6.40 -9.69 13.20
C ILE A 112 -7.05 -9.99 11.84
N ARG A 113 -6.93 -11.24 11.37
CA ARG A 113 -7.56 -11.67 10.11
C ARG A 113 -9.07 -11.46 10.15
N SER A 114 -9.73 -11.84 11.25
CA SER A 114 -11.18 -11.68 11.42
C SER A 114 -11.59 -10.19 11.42
N LEU A 115 -10.82 -9.33 12.10
CA LEU A 115 -11.06 -7.87 12.09
C LEU A 115 -10.96 -7.30 10.67
N VAL A 116 -9.91 -7.66 9.92
CA VAL A 116 -9.73 -7.20 8.52
C VAL A 116 -10.86 -7.70 7.62
N GLN A 117 -11.34 -8.93 7.81
CA GLN A 117 -12.49 -9.46 7.09
C GLN A 117 -13.80 -8.72 7.41
N GLN A 118 -14.01 -8.30 8.65
CA GLN A 118 -15.14 -7.43 8.99
C GLN A 118 -15.01 -6.07 8.30
N LEU A 119 -13.82 -5.45 8.33
CA LEU A 119 -13.59 -4.18 7.64
C LEU A 119 -13.81 -4.30 6.13
N GLN A 120 -13.46 -5.42 5.51
CA GLN A 120 -13.72 -5.68 4.08
C GLN A 120 -15.21 -5.63 3.71
N LEU A 121 -16.09 -5.94 4.64
CA LEU A 121 -17.55 -5.88 4.42
C LEU A 121 -18.10 -4.45 4.55
N GLU A 122 -17.38 -3.58 5.27
CA GLU A 122 -17.85 -2.23 5.63
C GLU A 122 -17.24 -1.11 4.76
N TYR A 123 -16.12 -1.37 4.08
CA TYR A 123 -15.36 -0.39 3.31
C TYR A 123 -15.22 -0.79 1.85
N ASP A 124 -15.13 0.20 0.96
CA ASP A 124 -14.82 -0.04 -0.46
C ASP A 124 -13.38 -0.53 -0.61
N TYR A 125 -12.48 0.05 0.20
CA TYR A 125 -11.05 -0.29 0.21
C TYR A 125 -10.52 -0.42 1.63
N VAL A 126 -9.75 -1.48 1.87
CA VAL A 126 -8.94 -1.69 3.08
C VAL A 126 -7.47 -1.71 2.68
N ILE A 127 -6.70 -0.73 3.14
CA ILE A 127 -5.28 -0.62 2.85
C ILE A 127 -4.51 -1.13 4.06
N ILE A 128 -3.60 -2.08 3.86
CA ILE A 128 -2.83 -2.72 4.93
C ILE A 128 -1.36 -2.35 4.80
N ASP A 129 -0.83 -1.62 5.78
CA ASP A 129 0.61 -1.40 5.94
C ASP A 129 1.23 -2.53 6.75
N THR A 130 2.33 -3.11 6.27
CA THR A 130 2.96 -4.29 6.87
C THR A 130 4.43 -4.08 7.23
N THR A 131 4.98 -5.00 8.01
CA THR A 131 6.44 -5.10 8.21
C THR A 131 7.15 -5.64 6.96
N SER A 132 8.49 -5.70 7.00
CA SER A 132 9.31 -6.14 5.87
C SER A 132 9.75 -7.61 5.98
N THR A 133 8.90 -8.47 6.51
CA THR A 133 9.19 -9.89 6.73
C THR A 133 8.05 -10.78 6.22
N PHE A 134 8.35 -12.01 5.82
CA PHE A 134 7.35 -13.04 5.52
C PHE A 134 6.84 -13.71 6.81
N SER A 135 6.31 -12.89 7.74
CA SER A 135 5.67 -13.42 8.96
C SER A 135 4.34 -14.08 8.63
N ALA A 136 3.86 -14.95 9.53
CA ALA A 136 2.54 -15.57 9.40
C ALA A 136 1.42 -14.53 9.28
N LEU A 137 1.53 -13.40 9.98
CA LEU A 137 0.58 -12.29 9.85
C LEU A 137 0.59 -11.68 8.46
N ASN A 138 1.77 -11.29 7.96
CA ASN A 138 1.89 -10.68 6.63
C ASN A 138 1.39 -11.61 5.53
N LEU A 139 1.75 -12.89 5.57
CA LEU A 139 1.24 -13.89 4.61
C LEU A 139 -0.28 -14.02 4.70
N SER A 140 -0.85 -14.06 5.91
CA SER A 140 -2.30 -14.10 6.09
C SER A 140 -3.02 -12.86 5.51
N MET A 141 -2.39 -11.69 5.56
CA MET A 141 -2.92 -10.47 4.93
C MET A 141 -2.79 -10.50 3.41
N MET A 142 -1.65 -10.98 2.91
CA MET A 142 -1.44 -11.16 1.47
C MET A 142 -2.44 -12.16 0.87
N ASP A 143 -2.79 -13.23 1.60
CA ASP A 143 -3.83 -14.17 1.17
C ASP A 143 -5.19 -13.50 0.99
N LEU A 144 -5.56 -12.61 1.91
CA LEU A 144 -6.81 -11.84 1.85
C LEU A 144 -6.80 -10.76 0.76
N SER A 145 -5.61 -10.30 0.36
CA SER A 145 -5.48 -9.14 -0.51
C SER A 145 -5.92 -9.42 -1.94
N THR A 146 -6.54 -8.42 -2.55
CA THR A 146 -6.78 -8.35 -3.99
C THR A 146 -5.49 -8.02 -4.73
N LEU A 147 -4.71 -7.05 -4.20
CA LEU A 147 -3.41 -6.65 -4.75
C LEU A 147 -2.37 -6.51 -3.63
N ILE A 148 -1.14 -6.85 -3.97
CA ILE A 148 0.06 -6.68 -3.14
C ILE A 148 0.95 -5.65 -3.81
N ASN A 149 1.12 -4.48 -3.21
CA ASN A 149 2.08 -3.47 -3.63
C ASN A 149 3.45 -3.85 -3.07
N PHE A 150 4.29 -4.45 -3.88
CA PHE A 150 5.63 -4.84 -3.49
C PHE A 150 6.62 -3.69 -3.76
N VAL A 151 6.96 -2.97 -2.69
CA VAL A 151 7.77 -1.74 -2.75
C VAL A 151 9.25 -2.07 -2.66
N GLY A 152 10.04 -1.51 -3.59
CA GLY A 152 11.50 -1.57 -3.60
C GLY A 152 12.14 -0.20 -3.74
N ILE A 153 13.44 -0.14 -3.50
CA ILE A 153 14.32 1.02 -3.75
C ILE A 153 15.62 0.56 -4.40
N VAL A 154 16.31 1.44 -5.10
CA VAL A 154 17.57 1.14 -5.81
C VAL A 154 18.82 1.64 -5.09
N ASP A 155 18.75 1.95 -3.80
CA ASP A 155 19.83 2.64 -3.09
C ASP A 155 21.13 1.81 -3.03
N PHE A 156 21.02 0.47 -2.95
CA PHE A 156 22.20 -0.41 -2.92
C PHE A 156 21.85 -1.89 -3.23
N ILE A 157 22.85 -2.63 -3.72
CA ILE A 157 22.72 -4.01 -4.21
C ILE A 157 22.03 -4.98 -3.24
N PRO A 158 22.30 -4.99 -1.90
CA PRO A 158 21.61 -5.88 -0.98
C PRO A 158 20.09 -5.73 -0.97
N THR A 159 19.57 -4.50 -1.11
CA THR A 159 18.13 -4.24 -1.16
C THR A 159 17.52 -4.87 -2.41
N ILE A 160 18.19 -4.74 -3.57
CA ILE A 160 17.75 -5.32 -4.84
C ILE A 160 17.75 -6.86 -4.76
N LYS A 161 18.82 -7.46 -4.20
CA LYS A 161 18.88 -8.92 -3.99
C LYS A 161 17.76 -9.41 -3.08
N ASN A 162 17.44 -8.67 -2.00
CA ASN A 162 16.34 -9.01 -1.10
C ASN A 162 14.99 -8.89 -1.83
N MET A 163 14.81 -7.88 -2.68
CA MET A 163 13.61 -7.74 -3.50
C MET A 163 13.45 -8.91 -4.47
N LYS A 164 14.54 -9.29 -5.17
CA LYS A 164 14.54 -10.49 -6.04
C LYS A 164 14.16 -11.74 -5.26
N ARG A 165 14.82 -12.00 -4.14
CA ARG A 165 14.51 -13.15 -3.28
C ARG A 165 13.06 -13.12 -2.81
N GLY A 166 12.53 -11.95 -2.42
CA GLY A 166 11.14 -11.80 -2.02
C GLY A 166 10.16 -12.08 -3.15
N SER A 167 10.46 -11.60 -4.36
CA SER A 167 9.69 -11.89 -5.57
C SER A 167 9.64 -13.39 -5.86
N ASP A 168 10.80 -14.08 -5.79
CA ASP A 168 10.88 -15.53 -6.00
C ASP A 168 10.08 -16.27 -4.91
N THR A 169 10.19 -15.84 -3.64
CA THR A 169 9.42 -16.43 -2.53
C THR A 169 7.90 -16.29 -2.74
N LEU A 170 7.41 -15.11 -3.17
CA LEU A 170 5.98 -14.94 -3.47
C LEU A 170 5.52 -15.93 -4.56
N LYS A 171 6.33 -16.10 -5.60
CA LYS A 171 6.03 -17.05 -6.67
C LYS A 171 6.05 -18.51 -6.18
N GLU A 172 7.04 -18.89 -5.36
CA GLU A 172 7.12 -20.22 -4.75
C GLU A 172 5.94 -20.53 -3.83
N LEU A 173 5.41 -19.49 -3.14
CA LEU A 173 4.20 -19.59 -2.31
C LEU A 173 2.91 -19.65 -3.14
N GLY A 174 2.99 -19.53 -4.46
CA GLY A 174 1.85 -19.66 -5.37
C GLY A 174 1.05 -18.37 -5.58
N TYR A 175 1.59 -17.21 -5.22
CA TYR A 175 0.93 -15.95 -5.55
C TYR A 175 1.02 -15.68 -7.06
N ASP A 176 -0.14 -15.39 -7.65
CA ASP A 176 -0.24 -15.03 -9.07
C ASP A 176 0.40 -13.66 -9.34
N ASP A 177 1.13 -13.53 -10.45
CA ASP A 177 1.77 -12.28 -10.85
C ASP A 177 0.74 -11.15 -11.04
N SER A 178 -0.48 -11.45 -11.46
CA SER A 178 -1.56 -10.45 -11.58
C SER A 178 -1.96 -9.83 -10.24
N LYS A 179 -1.67 -10.49 -9.13
CA LYS A 179 -1.94 -10.01 -7.77
C LYS A 179 -0.83 -9.09 -7.25
N ILE A 180 0.36 -9.08 -7.88
CA ILE A 180 1.52 -8.33 -7.41
C ILE A 180 1.74 -7.12 -8.30
N ARG A 181 1.94 -5.95 -7.69
CA ARG A 181 2.38 -4.72 -8.35
C ARG A 181 3.74 -4.33 -7.81
N TYR A 182 4.73 -4.32 -8.68
CA TYR A 182 6.09 -3.92 -8.34
C TYR A 182 6.19 -2.40 -8.38
N VAL A 183 6.46 -1.79 -7.22
CA VAL A 183 6.55 -0.34 -7.07
C VAL A 183 7.99 0.03 -6.72
N LEU A 184 8.67 0.73 -7.62
CA LEU A 184 9.97 1.31 -7.33
C LEU A 184 9.79 2.68 -6.69
N ASN A 185 10.26 2.85 -5.46
CA ASN A 185 10.28 4.15 -4.79
C ASN A 185 11.68 4.77 -4.85
N ARG A 186 11.75 6.09 -4.83
CA ARG A 186 13.01 6.87 -4.87
C ARG A 186 13.87 6.57 -6.11
N SER A 187 13.24 6.43 -7.27
CA SER A 187 13.87 5.94 -8.51
C SER A 187 15.06 6.78 -9.00
N ASN A 188 15.06 8.09 -8.72
CA ASN A 188 16.12 9.03 -9.11
C ASN A 188 17.04 9.38 -7.93
N ALA A 189 17.15 8.53 -6.91
CA ALA A 189 18.19 8.64 -5.91
C ALA A 189 19.56 8.58 -6.61
N LYS A 190 20.54 9.37 -6.13
CA LYS A 190 21.88 9.44 -6.73
C LYS A 190 22.65 8.13 -6.47
N THR A 191 22.29 7.08 -7.19
CA THR A 191 22.94 5.77 -7.15
C THR A 191 23.67 5.52 -8.49
N ARG A 192 24.56 4.50 -8.52
CA ARG A 192 25.22 4.04 -9.74
C ARG A 192 24.43 2.93 -10.45
N ILE A 193 23.25 2.60 -9.91
CA ILE A 193 22.38 1.51 -10.38
C ILE A 193 21.18 2.19 -11.01
N ASP A 194 20.89 1.91 -12.25
CA ASP A 194 19.69 2.41 -12.94
C ASP A 194 18.51 1.42 -12.80
N VAL A 195 17.36 1.84 -13.28
CA VAL A 195 16.11 1.05 -13.16
C VAL A 195 16.22 -0.22 -14.01
N GLU A 196 16.81 -0.11 -15.19
CA GLU A 196 16.99 -1.21 -16.15
C GLU A 196 17.86 -2.32 -15.58
N ASP A 197 18.94 -1.97 -14.84
CA ASP A 197 19.78 -2.95 -14.14
C ASP A 197 18.99 -3.71 -13.07
N VAL A 198 18.14 -2.98 -12.34
CA VAL A 198 17.29 -3.60 -11.29
C VAL A 198 16.27 -4.53 -11.91
N GLU A 199 15.60 -4.12 -12.97
CA GLU A 199 14.62 -4.93 -13.71
C GLU A 199 15.27 -6.18 -14.30
N ALA A 200 16.49 -6.08 -14.83
CA ALA A 200 17.24 -7.23 -15.31
C ALA A 200 17.56 -8.24 -14.19
N ILE A 201 17.95 -7.75 -13.00
CA ILE A 201 18.19 -8.61 -11.83
C ILE A 201 16.88 -9.22 -11.33
N LEU A 202 15.82 -8.44 -11.26
CA LEU A 202 14.49 -8.85 -10.77
C LEU A 202 13.83 -9.85 -11.74
N GLY A 203 14.15 -9.73 -13.05
CA GLY A 203 13.50 -10.48 -14.13
C GLY A 203 12.07 -10.02 -14.40
N LYS A 204 11.75 -8.77 -14.03
CA LYS A 204 10.42 -8.15 -14.15
C LYS A 204 10.56 -6.65 -14.27
N HIS A 205 9.61 -6.02 -14.96
CA HIS A 205 9.46 -4.57 -14.98
C HIS A 205 8.71 -4.08 -13.75
N PHE A 206 8.98 -2.83 -13.36
CA PHE A 206 8.16 -2.15 -12.37
C PHE A 206 6.86 -1.69 -13.01
N ASP A 207 5.74 -1.96 -12.33
CA ASP A 207 4.43 -1.43 -12.74
C ASP A 207 4.37 0.08 -12.51
N TYR A 208 5.04 0.57 -11.47
CA TYR A 208 5.06 1.99 -11.08
C TYR A 208 6.44 2.42 -10.58
N VAL A 209 6.83 3.64 -10.95
CA VAL A 209 8.13 4.22 -10.61
C VAL A 209 7.93 5.59 -9.96
N LEU A 210 8.11 5.64 -8.65
CA LEU A 210 7.95 6.87 -7.86
C LEU A 210 9.29 7.62 -7.75
N PRO A 211 9.35 8.91 -8.10
CA PRO A 211 10.56 9.70 -7.98
C PRO A 211 10.93 9.96 -6.51
N ASN A 212 12.22 10.18 -6.26
CA ASN A 212 12.69 10.62 -4.96
C ASN A 212 12.37 12.10 -4.75
N ASP A 213 11.40 12.40 -3.90
CA ASP A 213 11.09 13.75 -3.45
C ASP A 213 11.00 13.78 -1.92
N PHE A 214 12.19 13.81 -1.31
CA PHE A 214 12.32 13.81 0.15
C PHE A 214 11.63 15.02 0.80
N GLN A 215 11.67 16.19 0.14
CA GLN A 215 11.09 17.41 0.70
C GLN A 215 9.56 17.33 0.77
N THR A 216 8.92 16.86 -0.30
CA THR A 216 7.47 16.63 -0.33
C THR A 216 7.07 15.59 0.73
N ALA A 217 7.78 14.46 0.80
CA ALA A 217 7.52 13.43 1.79
C ALA A 217 7.68 13.94 3.23
N GLN A 218 8.76 14.66 3.53
CA GLN A 218 9.02 15.22 4.87
C GLN A 218 7.99 16.28 5.25
N ASN A 219 7.59 17.16 4.33
CA ASN A 219 6.56 18.17 4.59
C ASN A 219 5.24 17.52 4.95
N SER A 220 4.82 16.49 4.20
CA SER A 220 3.61 15.71 4.46
C SER A 220 3.60 15.11 5.88
N ILE A 221 4.70 14.47 6.29
CA ILE A 221 4.83 13.93 7.65
C ILE A 221 4.77 15.06 8.70
N ARG A 222 5.41 16.19 8.44
CA ARG A 222 5.45 17.32 9.36
C ARG A 222 4.08 18.01 9.50
N SER A 223 3.33 18.16 8.40
CA SER A 223 1.98 18.75 8.42
C SER A 223 0.94 17.80 8.98
N GLY A 224 1.13 16.48 8.80
CA GLY A 224 0.12 15.46 9.07
C GLY A 224 -0.91 15.33 7.94
N VAL A 225 -0.63 15.95 6.79
CA VAL A 225 -1.50 15.91 5.60
C VAL A 225 -0.80 15.11 4.49
N PRO A 226 -1.41 14.04 3.96
CA PRO A 226 -0.84 13.27 2.86
C PRO A 226 -0.48 14.15 1.67
N PHE A 227 0.68 13.92 1.04
CA PHE A 227 1.18 14.78 -0.05
C PHE A 227 0.29 14.75 -1.29
N VAL A 228 -0.46 13.68 -1.52
CA VAL A 228 -1.47 13.63 -2.59
C VAL A 228 -2.60 14.64 -2.41
N LEU A 229 -2.78 15.19 -1.21
CA LEU A 229 -3.78 16.21 -0.91
C LEU A 229 -3.21 17.63 -0.98
N GLU A 230 -2.03 17.87 -0.36
CA GLU A 230 -1.46 19.22 -0.25
C GLU A 230 -0.43 19.56 -1.34
N ALA A 231 0.18 18.56 -2.00
CA ALA A 231 1.26 18.74 -2.96
C ALA A 231 1.00 18.03 -4.31
N ARG A 232 -0.26 17.99 -4.75
CA ARG A 232 -0.70 17.26 -5.97
C ARG A 232 0.05 17.61 -7.25
N HIS A 233 0.64 18.79 -7.32
CA HIS A 233 1.41 19.28 -8.47
C HIS A 233 2.81 18.66 -8.57
N THR A 234 3.31 18.02 -7.50
CA THR A 234 4.65 17.41 -7.51
C THR A 234 4.67 16.12 -8.34
N PRO A 235 5.82 15.77 -8.94
CA PRO A 235 5.95 14.51 -9.67
C PRO A 235 5.61 13.30 -8.79
N LEU A 236 6.08 13.26 -7.53
CA LEU A 236 5.80 12.18 -6.59
C LEU A 236 4.28 11.98 -6.37
N ALA A 237 3.55 13.08 -6.16
CA ALA A 237 2.11 13.00 -5.95
C ALA A 237 1.37 12.54 -7.22
N ARG A 238 1.77 13.02 -8.41
CA ARG A 238 1.16 12.62 -9.68
C ARG A 238 1.33 11.13 -9.97
N GLU A 239 2.54 10.61 -9.76
CA GLU A 239 2.78 9.17 -9.95
C GLU A 239 1.97 8.31 -8.97
N LEU A 240 1.85 8.73 -7.71
CA LEU A 240 1.04 7.98 -6.75
C LEU A 240 -0.47 8.07 -7.05
N ILE A 241 -0.95 9.20 -7.55
CA ILE A 241 -2.32 9.35 -8.04
C ILE A 241 -2.55 8.39 -9.23
N SER A 242 -1.59 8.31 -10.16
CA SER A 242 -1.66 7.36 -11.29
C SER A 242 -1.76 5.89 -10.84
N ILE A 243 -1.04 5.52 -9.76
CA ILE A 243 -1.19 4.19 -9.13
C ILE A 243 -2.65 3.95 -8.71
N VAL A 244 -3.23 4.91 -8.00
CA VAL A 244 -4.60 4.79 -7.49
C VAL A 244 -5.62 4.77 -8.64
N ASP A 245 -5.43 5.59 -9.65
CA ASP A 245 -6.29 5.61 -10.83
C ASP A 245 -6.28 4.26 -11.56
N GLY A 246 -5.11 3.62 -11.70
CA GLY A 246 -4.98 2.28 -12.25
C GLY A 246 -5.67 1.19 -11.42
N TYR A 247 -5.86 1.40 -10.12
CA TYR A 247 -6.58 0.46 -9.25
C TYR A 247 -8.10 0.63 -9.30
N VAL A 248 -8.57 1.87 -9.44
CA VAL A 248 -10.02 2.17 -9.49
C VAL A 248 -10.59 1.92 -10.88
N ARG A 249 -9.79 2.14 -11.93
CA ARG A 249 -10.15 1.95 -13.34
C ARG A 249 -9.18 0.97 -13.99
N PRO A 250 -9.31 -0.36 -13.77
CA PRO A 250 -8.46 -1.31 -14.46
C PRO A 250 -8.65 -1.19 -15.96
N ASP A 251 -7.53 -1.10 -16.69
CA ASP A 251 -7.39 -0.87 -18.13
C ASP A 251 -8.32 -1.72 -19.03
N THR A 252 -9.53 -1.28 -19.22
CA THR A 252 -10.31 -1.66 -20.41
C THR A 252 -10.23 -0.60 -21.53
N GLU A 253 -9.79 0.63 -21.22
CA GLU A 253 -9.74 1.75 -22.17
C GLU A 253 -8.35 2.08 -22.73
N GLN A 254 -7.25 1.65 -22.08
CA GLN A 254 -5.89 1.98 -22.57
C GLN A 254 -5.39 1.12 -23.72
N LYS A 255 -6.11 0.04 -24.10
CA LYS A 255 -5.76 -0.77 -25.28
C LYS A 255 -6.27 -0.20 -26.59
N GLU A 256 -7.23 0.73 -26.59
CA GLU A 256 -7.75 1.31 -27.81
C GLU A 256 -7.01 2.57 -28.28
N GLU A 257 -6.35 3.31 -27.40
CA GLU A 257 -5.59 4.52 -27.81
C GLU A 257 -4.16 4.28 -28.31
N LYS A 258 -3.59 3.08 -28.10
CA LYS A 258 -2.21 2.76 -28.57
C LYS A 258 -2.15 2.01 -29.90
N THR A 259 -3.28 1.73 -30.56
CA THR A 259 -3.31 0.99 -31.83
C THR A 259 -3.53 1.84 -33.07
N GLU A 260 -3.65 3.17 -32.98
CA GLU A 260 -3.95 4.01 -34.15
C GLU A 260 -2.83 4.87 -34.71
N ASP A 261 -1.56 4.73 -34.29
CA ASP A 261 -0.50 5.58 -34.91
C ASP A 261 0.83 4.88 -35.25
N HIS A 262 0.77 3.66 -35.80
CA HIS A 262 1.96 3.02 -36.38
C HIS A 262 1.79 2.55 -37.86
N GLY A 263 0.79 3.08 -38.57
CA GLY A 263 0.48 2.65 -39.94
C GLY A 263 0.88 3.59 -41.07
N SER A 264 1.49 4.76 -40.82
CA SER A 264 1.56 5.81 -41.88
C SER A 264 2.97 6.21 -42.37
N TRP A 265 4.07 5.76 -41.79
CA TRP A 265 5.40 6.24 -42.25
C TRP A 265 6.14 5.22 -43.14
N LEU A 266 5.84 3.93 -43.00
CA LEU A 266 6.47 2.88 -43.82
C LEU A 266 5.98 2.81 -45.28
N SER A 267 4.79 3.33 -45.58
CA SER A 267 4.25 3.33 -46.95
C SER A 267 4.84 4.42 -47.87
N ARG A 268 5.61 5.35 -47.32
CA ARG A 268 6.27 6.43 -48.09
C ARG A 268 7.71 6.16 -48.51
N LEU A 269 8.27 5.02 -48.15
CA LEU A 269 9.65 4.62 -48.48
C LEU A 269 9.76 3.65 -49.66
N PHE A 270 8.62 3.20 -50.23
CA PHE A 270 8.61 2.24 -51.34
C PHE A 270 7.65 2.65 -52.49
N SER A 271 7.53 3.94 -52.73
CA SER A 271 6.93 4.46 -53.98
C SER A 271 7.91 5.40 -54.71
#